data_f715dafbd1ef07aa1b3f28a9a2beaec8
#
_entry.id   f715dafbd1ef07aa1b3f28a9a2beaec8
#
_cell.length_a   1.000
_cell.length_b   1.000
_cell.length_c   1.000
_cell.angle_alpha   90.00
_cell.angle_beta   90.00
_cell.angle_gamma   90.00
#
_symmetry.space_group_name_H-M   'P 1'
#
loop_
_entity.id
_entity.type
_entity.pdbx_description
1 polymer ?
#
loop_
_entity_poly.entity_id
_entity_poly.type
_entity_poly.pdbx_seq_one_letter_code
_entity_poly.pdbx_strand_id
1 'polypeptide(L)'
;MSDLVDNNPSGQVDDDEKREANNASRRGFLQISALAVTGLAAACASGGGGDMTGTGGTTGTGGTPGTGGTGTGGTGTGGIPGTGGTGTGGIKGTGGINGTGGVAGAAGHGAAGVSGGAGATGTGGAATGGATGSGGTGGTPGAGGLESNCTPLPALPTVPSATSIPKLPDPFQFINGMRIASKSDWECLRADLSAKCQAAVYGPKMPPPDSLTATLSGSMVTVSMKVGSKSGSFTFSITGGGKMGDKIPVVIKCDGSGCPFPSSVASISLTTSTFADQKARPTTGLVTTLYGSAAAKSGSDICWAWGASRIIDALEMLPQTGIDPTKVAVTGCSYAGKGALAMGAFDERVALTVMEEGGSGGSALWRVSSKEASLGQNIQEATEIVGEANWEGQPFYDLFHGQSKTNAPVDKLISDQHMVVAICAPRACLLIENDIDWLGPVAAYGGGVAARHVYNALGIKDRIGISVAANHAHCSFPSSQQSALTAFINRFLFGMNVDTSGVDLLNATNSKLHTFNESDWIDWTEPTLSGNLTWDPFA
;
A
#
# COMPACT_ATOMS: atom_id res chain seq x y z
N MET A 1 -31.01 53.81 39.92
CA MET A 1 -29.70 54.02 39.31
C MET A 1 -29.20 52.66 39.02
N SER A 2 -29.52 52.31 38.01
CA SER A 2 -29.52 51.54 36.79
C SER A 2 -28.15 51.61 36.08
N ASP A 3 -27.48 50.50 35.98
CA ASP A 3 -26.37 50.30 35.02
C ASP A 3 -26.73 49.13 34.11
N LEU A 4 -26.99 49.52 32.87
CA LEU A 4 -27.17 48.65 31.73
C LEU A 4 -25.79 48.14 31.28
N VAL A 5 -25.62 46.84 31.19
CA VAL A 5 -24.47 46.23 30.52
C VAL A 5 -24.93 45.79 29.14
N ASP A 6 -24.33 46.44 28.12
CA ASP A 6 -24.48 46.12 26.70
C ASP A 6 -23.84 44.76 26.42
N ASN A 7 -24.63 43.80 25.96
CA ASN A 7 -24.17 42.56 25.34
C ASN A 7 -24.19 42.73 23.82
N ASN A 8 -23.01 42.79 23.21
CA ASN A 8 -22.84 42.82 21.78
C ASN A 8 -22.53 41.41 21.26
N PRO A 9 -23.37 40.80 20.41
CA PRO A 9 -23.13 39.44 19.85
C PRO A 9 -22.52 39.46 18.46
N SER A 10 -21.42 40.20 18.26
CA SER A 10 -20.80 40.32 16.90
C SER A 10 -19.61 39.40 16.61
N GLY A 11 -19.27 38.47 17.50
CA GLY A 11 -18.12 37.55 17.31
C GLY A 11 -18.47 36.16 16.74
N GLN A 12 -19.74 35.79 16.72
CA GLN A 12 -20.13 34.42 16.40
C GLN A 12 -20.58 34.21 14.93
N VAL A 13 -20.91 35.29 14.22
CA VAL A 13 -21.39 35.23 12.84
C VAL A 13 -20.23 35.08 11.83
N ASP A 14 -19.05 35.63 12.14
CA ASP A 14 -17.87 35.57 11.25
C ASP A 14 -17.19 34.19 11.18
N ASP A 15 -17.34 33.37 12.20
CA ASP A 15 -16.73 32.02 12.23
C ASP A 15 -17.57 30.97 11.51
N ASP A 16 -18.89 31.13 11.49
CA ASP A 16 -19.78 30.19 10.78
C ASP A 16 -19.78 30.45 9.26
N GLU A 17 -19.68 31.70 8.79
CA GLU A 17 -19.50 32.00 7.37
C GLU A 17 -18.15 31.50 6.82
N LYS A 18 -17.08 31.59 7.59
CA LYS A 18 -15.78 31.01 7.21
C LYS A 18 -15.80 29.48 7.21
N ARG A 19 -16.58 28.85 8.06
CA ARG A 19 -16.79 27.40 8.07
C ARG A 19 -17.58 26.91 6.85
N GLU A 20 -18.64 27.62 6.46
CA GLU A 20 -19.43 27.27 5.26
C GLU A 20 -18.65 27.49 3.98
N ALA A 21 -17.88 28.55 3.84
CA ALA A 21 -17.03 28.81 2.68
C ALA A 21 -15.93 27.75 2.51
N ASN A 22 -15.31 27.29 3.61
CA ASN A 22 -14.33 26.19 3.59
C ASN A 22 -14.96 24.83 3.23
N ASN A 23 -16.16 24.55 3.76
CA ASN A 23 -16.88 23.32 3.43
C ASN A 23 -17.42 23.31 1.99
N ALA A 24 -17.82 24.45 1.46
CA ALA A 24 -18.26 24.59 0.05
C ALA A 24 -17.08 24.41 -0.92
N SER A 25 -15.90 24.94 -0.60
CA SER A 25 -14.67 24.76 -1.40
C SER A 25 -14.22 23.29 -1.43
N ARG A 26 -14.29 22.59 -0.28
CA ARG A 26 -13.93 21.17 -0.19
C ARG A 26 -14.95 20.25 -0.90
N ARG A 27 -16.25 20.55 -0.81
CA ARG A 27 -17.29 19.80 -1.55
C ARG A 27 -17.19 19.99 -3.06
N GLY A 28 -16.82 21.17 -3.53
CA GLY A 28 -16.58 21.44 -4.94
C GLY A 28 -15.40 20.67 -5.50
N PHE A 29 -14.33 20.51 -4.72
CA PHE A 29 -13.12 19.78 -5.13
C PHE A 29 -13.36 18.26 -5.23
N LEU A 30 -14.13 17.68 -4.30
CA LEU A 30 -14.51 16.26 -4.35
C LEU A 30 -15.48 15.95 -5.51
N GLN A 31 -16.34 16.89 -5.88
CA GLN A 31 -17.22 16.74 -7.05
C GLN A 31 -16.47 16.85 -8.39
N ILE A 32 -15.45 17.70 -8.49
CA ILE A 32 -14.64 17.84 -9.71
C ILE A 32 -13.80 16.58 -9.93
N SER A 33 -13.27 15.95 -8.89
CA SER A 33 -12.55 14.68 -9.01
C SER A 33 -13.44 13.52 -9.47
N ALA A 34 -14.71 13.48 -9.06
CA ALA A 34 -15.66 12.47 -9.50
C ALA A 34 -16.16 12.70 -10.94
N LEU A 35 -16.28 13.97 -11.38
CA LEU A 35 -16.68 14.29 -12.75
C LEU A 35 -15.56 14.12 -13.79
N ALA A 36 -14.29 14.28 -13.39
CA ALA A 36 -13.17 14.07 -14.30
C ALA A 36 -13.00 12.60 -14.71
N VAL A 37 -13.36 11.66 -13.83
CA VAL A 37 -13.32 10.22 -14.12
C VAL A 37 -14.47 9.77 -15.01
N THR A 38 -15.66 10.40 -14.91
CA THR A 38 -16.80 10.04 -15.76
C THR A 38 -16.74 10.68 -17.15
N GLY A 39 -16.01 11.76 -17.35
CA GLY A 39 -15.88 12.46 -18.63
C GLY A 39 -14.94 11.77 -19.63
N LEU A 40 -13.98 10.96 -19.19
CA LEU A 40 -13.02 10.25 -20.06
C LEU A 40 -13.53 8.91 -20.57
N ALA A 41 -14.56 8.33 -19.95
CA ALA A 41 -15.16 7.06 -20.39
C ALA A 41 -16.18 7.21 -21.53
N ALA A 42 -16.61 8.43 -21.86
CA ALA A 42 -17.61 8.70 -22.89
C ALA A 42 -17.04 9.04 -24.29
N ALA A 43 -15.72 9.12 -24.44
CA ALA A 43 -15.08 9.55 -25.69
C ALA A 43 -14.58 8.41 -26.61
N CYS A 44 -14.78 7.14 -26.25
CA CYS A 44 -14.28 5.99 -27.04
C CYS A 44 -15.35 5.08 -27.63
N ALA A 45 -16.58 5.53 -27.79
CA ALA A 45 -17.62 4.74 -28.44
C ALA A 45 -18.47 5.58 -29.42
N SER A 46 -17.88 5.89 -30.58
CA SER A 46 -18.63 6.06 -31.85
C SER A 46 -17.63 6.41 -32.98
N GLY A 47 -17.37 5.44 -33.83
CA GLY A 47 -16.66 5.60 -35.10
C GLY A 47 -17.17 4.55 -36.08
N GLY A 48 -18.25 4.85 -36.70
CA GLY A 48 -18.78 4.14 -37.88
C GLY A 48 -18.26 4.81 -39.14
N GLY A 49 -17.91 3.98 -40.12
CA GLY A 49 -17.24 4.37 -41.35
C GLY A 49 -18.07 5.19 -42.35
N GLY A 50 -17.35 5.73 -43.32
CA GLY A 50 -17.86 6.39 -44.51
C GLY A 50 -16.72 6.90 -45.38
N ASP A 51 -16.40 6.16 -46.44
CA ASP A 51 -15.61 6.60 -47.58
C ASP A 51 -16.18 7.89 -48.20
N MET A 52 -15.30 8.79 -48.64
CA MET A 52 -15.35 9.42 -49.97
C MET A 52 -14.11 10.31 -50.23
N THR A 53 -13.57 10.10 -51.38
CA THR A 53 -12.59 10.76 -52.21
C THR A 53 -12.77 12.27 -52.37
N GLY A 54 -11.67 13.02 -52.50
CA GLY A 54 -11.66 14.41 -52.93
C GLY A 54 -10.26 15.08 -52.94
N THR A 55 -9.74 15.24 -54.11
CA THR A 55 -8.51 15.87 -54.60
C THR A 55 -8.36 17.39 -54.35
N GLY A 56 -7.07 17.84 -54.28
CA GLY A 56 -6.62 19.19 -54.70
C GLY A 56 -6.25 20.14 -53.56
N GLY A 57 -5.04 20.54 -53.34
CA GLY A 57 -4.17 21.38 -54.15
C GLY A 57 -4.09 22.80 -53.59
N THR A 58 -2.92 23.24 -53.24
CA THR A 58 -2.11 24.40 -53.57
C THR A 58 -1.49 25.16 -52.41
N THR A 59 -0.21 25.21 -52.51
CA THR A 59 0.85 26.18 -52.14
C THR A 59 0.43 27.56 -51.62
N GLY A 60 1.15 28.01 -50.59
CA GLY A 60 1.23 29.41 -50.16
C GLY A 60 2.50 29.66 -49.37
N THR A 61 3.41 30.39 -50.03
CA THR A 61 4.73 30.83 -49.58
C THR A 61 4.66 32.12 -48.72
N GLY A 62 5.62 32.25 -47.76
CA GLY A 62 6.35 33.53 -47.59
C GLY A 62 6.06 34.33 -46.34
N GLY A 63 7.13 34.75 -45.69
CA GLY A 63 7.16 35.87 -44.79
C GLY A 63 8.29 35.86 -43.77
N THR A 64 9.36 36.49 -44.07
CA THR A 64 10.60 36.78 -43.33
C THR A 64 10.49 37.99 -42.38
N PRO A 65 11.58 38.50 -41.76
CA PRO A 65 11.91 38.44 -40.34
C PRO A 65 11.96 39.85 -39.72
N GLY A 66 11.98 39.91 -38.39
CA GLY A 66 12.13 41.15 -37.61
C GLY A 66 13.41 41.16 -36.78
N THR A 67 14.29 42.09 -37.09
CA THR A 67 15.50 42.57 -36.44
C THR A 67 15.24 43.13 -35.04
N GLY A 68 16.03 42.80 -33.96
CA GLY A 68 17.20 43.57 -33.61
C GLY A 68 17.00 44.29 -32.28
N GLY A 69 17.87 44.08 -31.30
CA GLY A 69 17.97 44.84 -30.07
C GLY A 69 19.25 44.50 -29.30
N THR A 70 20.24 45.37 -29.43
CA THR A 70 21.54 45.38 -28.77
C THR A 70 21.46 45.81 -27.31
N GLY A 71 22.29 45.21 -26.45
CA GLY A 71 22.56 45.69 -25.09
C GLY A 71 23.89 45.14 -24.55
N THR A 72 24.88 45.98 -24.54
CA THR A 72 26.21 45.98 -23.88
C THR A 72 26.13 45.58 -22.42
N GLY A 73 27.02 44.81 -21.76
CA GLY A 73 28.45 44.75 -21.74
C GLY A 73 28.85 44.67 -20.25
N GLY A 74 29.73 43.79 -19.83
CA GLY A 74 30.26 43.76 -18.47
C GLY A 74 31.33 42.65 -18.33
N THR A 75 32.53 43.09 -18.35
CA THR A 75 33.82 42.38 -18.23
C THR A 75 34.07 41.81 -16.83
N GLY A 76 34.70 40.63 -16.76
CA GLY A 76 35.29 40.09 -15.54
C GLY A 76 36.21 38.91 -15.81
N THR A 77 37.46 39.20 -15.76
CA THR A 77 38.68 38.46 -16.07
C THR A 77 39.01 37.29 -15.11
N GLY A 78 39.69 36.31 -15.68
CA GLY A 78 40.81 35.54 -15.13
C GLY A 78 40.48 34.10 -14.80
N GLY A 79 41.04 33.11 -15.37
CA GLY A 79 42.31 32.81 -15.99
C GLY A 79 42.89 31.58 -15.31
N ILE A 80 43.23 30.69 -16.07
CA ILE A 80 44.41 29.98 -16.53
C ILE A 80 44.46 28.49 -16.19
N PRO A 81 45.23 27.68 -16.95
CA PRO A 81 44.87 26.31 -17.35
C PRO A 81 45.79 25.25 -16.75
N GLY A 82 45.34 23.99 -16.83
CA GLY A 82 46.17 22.81 -16.49
C GLY A 82 46.16 21.79 -17.60
N THR A 83 47.24 21.73 -18.31
CA THR A 83 47.75 20.68 -19.22
C THR A 83 47.64 19.27 -18.62
N GLY A 84 47.13 18.23 -19.31
CA GLY A 84 47.81 17.48 -20.32
C GLY A 84 48.36 16.16 -19.74
N GLY A 85 48.00 15.02 -20.32
CA GLY A 85 48.66 13.76 -20.01
C GLY A 85 47.98 12.54 -20.63
N THR A 86 48.33 12.27 -21.89
CA THR A 86 48.09 10.99 -22.58
C THR A 86 49.00 9.90 -22.00
N GLY A 87 48.47 8.70 -21.81
CA GLY A 87 49.25 7.51 -21.45
C GLY A 87 48.62 6.23 -21.96
N THR A 88 49.02 5.79 -23.11
CA THR A 88 48.82 4.46 -23.68
C THR A 88 49.76 3.45 -23.01
N GLY A 89 49.28 2.22 -22.74
CA GLY A 89 50.19 1.12 -22.40
C GLY A 89 49.46 -0.14 -22.00
N GLY A 90 49.19 -1.01 -22.96
CA GLY A 90 48.80 -2.38 -22.71
C GLY A 90 50.00 -3.29 -22.49
N ILE A 91 49.86 -4.31 -21.64
CA ILE A 91 50.71 -5.49 -21.68
C ILE A 91 49.86 -6.73 -21.33
N LYS A 92 49.96 -7.73 -22.21
CA LYS A 92 49.53 -9.10 -22.02
C LYS A 92 50.43 -9.81 -20.99
N GLY A 93 49.84 -10.66 -20.16
CA GLY A 93 50.59 -11.61 -19.33
C GLY A 93 49.82 -12.94 -19.24
N THR A 94 50.28 -13.91 -19.96
CA THR A 94 49.92 -15.33 -19.88
C THR A 94 50.74 -16.00 -18.76
N GLY A 95 50.14 -16.92 -17.98
CA GLY A 95 50.88 -17.79 -17.11
C GLY A 95 49.98 -18.68 -16.26
N GLY A 96 49.70 -19.86 -16.71
CA GLY A 96 49.11 -20.91 -15.93
C GLY A 96 50.18 -21.75 -15.25
N ILE A 97 49.91 -22.33 -14.09
CA ILE A 97 50.59 -23.52 -13.58
C ILE A 97 49.59 -24.38 -12.80
N ASN A 98 49.63 -25.67 -13.14
CA ASN A 98 48.98 -26.80 -12.47
C ASN A 98 49.54 -27.04 -11.06
N GLY A 99 48.68 -27.53 -10.18
CA GLY A 99 49.11 -28.13 -8.92
C GLY A 99 48.12 -29.19 -8.46
N THR A 100 48.48 -30.42 -8.74
CA THR A 100 47.84 -31.66 -8.28
C THR A 100 48.25 -31.95 -6.85
N GLY A 101 47.35 -32.53 -6.06
CA GLY A 101 47.71 -33.12 -4.75
C GLY A 101 46.48 -33.52 -3.94
N GLY A 102 46.06 -34.75 -4.16
CA GLY A 102 45.13 -35.43 -3.30
C GLY A 102 45.87 -36.06 -2.12
N VAL A 103 45.16 -36.43 -1.09
CA VAL A 103 45.25 -37.70 -0.36
C VAL A 103 44.00 -37.96 0.48
N ALA A 104 43.66 -39.23 0.49
CA ALA A 104 42.53 -39.90 1.11
C ALA A 104 42.76 -40.16 2.63
N GLY A 105 41.67 -40.56 3.29
CA GLY A 105 41.66 -41.23 4.60
C GLY A 105 40.25 -41.17 5.17
N ALA A 106 39.46 -42.12 4.98
CA ALA A 106 39.22 -43.44 5.60
C ALA A 106 38.57 -43.37 6.98
N ALA A 107 37.31 -43.73 7.01
CA ALA A 107 36.68 -44.83 7.72
C ALA A 107 36.41 -44.74 9.22
N GLY A 108 35.22 -45.11 9.60
CA GLY A 108 34.99 -45.80 10.83
C GLY A 108 33.58 -45.68 11.43
N HIS A 109 32.73 -46.61 11.12
CA HIS A 109 31.81 -47.40 11.95
C HIS A 109 30.97 -46.70 13.04
N GLY A 110 29.65 -46.91 13.09
CA GLY A 110 29.00 -47.97 13.76
C GLY A 110 27.48 -47.89 13.73
N ALA A 111 26.87 -49.01 13.52
CA ALA A 111 25.48 -49.30 13.41
C ALA A 111 24.80 -49.57 14.76
N ALA A 112 23.49 -49.41 14.78
CA ALA A 112 22.45 -50.22 15.41
C ALA A 112 21.14 -49.42 15.35
N GLY A 113 20.02 -49.79 14.72
CA GLY A 113 19.39 -51.05 14.51
C GLY A 113 18.35 -51.35 15.60
N VAL A 114 17.04 -51.22 15.32
CA VAL A 114 15.90 -52.07 15.72
C VAL A 114 14.64 -51.42 15.17
N SER A 115 13.98 -51.88 14.15
CA SER A 115 12.98 -52.98 13.94
C SER A 115 11.65 -52.79 14.65
N GLY A 116 10.60 -52.87 13.84
CA GLY A 116 9.27 -53.38 14.08
C GLY A 116 8.16 -52.39 13.79
N GLY A 117 7.15 -52.65 13.01
CA GLY A 117 6.68 -53.76 12.27
C GLY A 117 5.24 -53.52 11.86
N ALA A 118 4.87 -54.01 10.65
CA ALA A 118 3.59 -54.51 10.19
C ALA A 118 2.36 -53.54 10.26
N GLY A 119 1.65 -53.20 9.23
CA GLY A 119 1.21 -53.94 8.05
C GLY A 119 -0.31 -54.06 8.05
N ALA A 120 -0.99 -53.44 7.03
CA ALA A 120 -2.28 -53.95 6.60
C ALA A 120 -2.54 -53.53 5.15
N THR A 121 -2.63 -54.52 4.33
CA THR A 121 -3.03 -54.56 2.93
C THR A 121 -4.51 -54.25 2.76
N GLY A 122 -4.84 -53.43 1.77
CA GLY A 122 -6.18 -53.21 1.26
C GLY A 122 -6.18 -53.08 -0.26
N THR A 123 -6.66 -54.12 -0.89
CA THR A 123 -6.77 -54.37 -2.31
C THR A 123 -7.78 -53.50 -3.04
N GLY A 124 -7.40 -52.94 -4.17
CA GLY A 124 -7.96 -52.98 -5.48
C GLY A 124 -9.39 -52.55 -5.76
N GLY A 125 -9.49 -51.64 -6.72
CA GLY A 125 -10.68 -51.33 -7.46
C GLY A 125 -10.42 -50.32 -8.56
N ALA A 126 -10.12 -50.80 -9.78
CA ALA A 126 -10.06 -50.00 -10.98
C ALA A 126 -11.49 -49.63 -11.42
N ALA A 127 -11.73 -48.38 -11.68
CA ALA A 127 -12.87 -47.89 -12.44
C ALA A 127 -12.41 -46.82 -13.45
N THR A 128 -12.52 -47.22 -14.68
CA THR A 128 -12.40 -46.39 -15.87
C THR A 128 -13.60 -45.47 -16.02
N GLY A 129 -13.40 -44.17 -16.37
CA GLY A 129 -14.44 -43.43 -17.00
C GLY A 129 -14.46 -41.93 -16.74
N GLY A 130 -14.19 -41.13 -17.77
CA GLY A 130 -14.78 -39.84 -17.94
C GLY A 130 -13.99 -38.65 -17.39
N ALA A 131 -13.15 -38.05 -18.23
CA ALA A 131 -12.59 -36.72 -18.00
C ALA A 131 -13.69 -35.67 -18.15
N THR A 132 -14.33 -35.33 -17.07
CA THR A 132 -15.01 -34.04 -16.88
C THR A 132 -14.11 -33.21 -15.99
N GLY A 133 -13.78 -32.00 -16.43
CA GLY A 133 -12.88 -31.10 -15.73
C GLY A 133 -13.20 -31.02 -14.26
N SER A 134 -12.34 -31.60 -13.45
CA SER A 134 -12.37 -31.55 -12.01
C SER A 134 -12.11 -30.12 -11.61
N GLY A 135 -13.18 -29.41 -11.22
CA GLY A 135 -13.03 -28.22 -10.41
C GLY A 135 -12.22 -28.61 -9.18
N GLY A 136 -11.04 -28.00 -9.02
CA GLY A 136 -10.20 -28.22 -7.85
C GLY A 136 -11.05 -28.01 -6.61
N THR A 137 -11.12 -29.05 -5.80
CA THR A 137 -11.66 -28.95 -4.44
C THR A 137 -10.85 -27.87 -3.75
N GLY A 138 -11.53 -26.78 -3.38
CA GLY A 138 -10.93 -25.61 -2.79
C GLY A 138 -10.05 -26.00 -1.60
N GLY A 139 -8.77 -25.83 -1.77
CA GLY A 139 -7.90 -25.61 -0.63
C GLY A 139 -8.51 -24.44 0.12
N THR A 140 -8.53 -24.50 1.43
CA THR A 140 -8.96 -23.40 2.28
C THR A 140 -8.30 -22.14 1.72
N PRO A 141 -9.07 -21.13 1.25
CA PRO A 141 -8.49 -19.93 0.70
C PRO A 141 -7.58 -19.36 1.77
N GLY A 142 -6.28 -19.22 1.48
CA GLY A 142 -5.32 -18.91 2.50
C GLY A 142 -5.68 -17.60 3.20
N ALA A 143 -6.15 -17.70 4.43
CA ALA A 143 -5.65 -16.79 5.41
C ALA A 143 -4.14 -16.99 5.31
N GLY A 144 -3.40 -15.99 4.85
CA GLY A 144 -1.98 -16.09 4.56
C GLY A 144 -1.34 -17.03 5.59
N GLY A 145 -1.05 -18.27 5.16
CA GLY A 145 -0.88 -19.39 6.07
C GLY A 145 0.38 -19.36 6.92
N LEU A 146 1.11 -18.28 6.89
CA LEU A 146 2.39 -18.08 7.58
C LEU A 146 2.21 -17.87 9.08
N GLU A 147 1.12 -17.20 9.47
CA GLU A 147 0.82 -16.91 10.87
C GLU A 147 0.10 -18.06 11.58
N SER A 148 -0.19 -19.16 10.88
CA SER A 148 -0.89 -20.35 11.42
C SER A 148 -0.13 -21.07 12.53
N ASN A 149 1.19 -20.89 12.59
CA ASN A 149 2.06 -21.50 13.60
C ASN A 149 2.20 -20.64 14.87
N CYS A 150 1.60 -19.46 14.91
CA CYS A 150 1.70 -18.59 16.07
C CYS A 150 0.84 -19.11 17.22
N THR A 151 1.39 -19.09 18.42
CA THR A 151 0.61 -19.37 19.63
C THR A 151 -0.56 -18.39 19.69
N PRO A 152 -1.76 -18.82 20.11
CA PRO A 152 -2.88 -17.93 20.24
C PRO A 152 -2.50 -16.70 21.05
N LEU A 153 -2.69 -15.50 20.46
CA LEU A 153 -2.38 -14.25 21.12
C LEU A 153 -3.39 -14.01 22.25
N PRO A 154 -2.98 -13.32 23.34
CA PRO A 154 -3.92 -12.94 24.38
C PRO A 154 -5.02 -12.04 23.82
N ALA A 155 -6.17 -12.02 24.47
CA ALA A 155 -7.25 -11.11 24.11
C ALA A 155 -6.74 -9.66 24.09
N LEU A 156 -7.05 -8.95 23.01
CA LEU A 156 -6.67 -7.55 22.88
C LEU A 156 -7.38 -6.70 23.96
N PRO A 157 -6.70 -5.65 24.47
CA PRO A 157 -7.34 -4.73 25.38
C PRO A 157 -8.52 -4.05 24.68
N THR A 158 -9.50 -3.63 25.47
CA THR A 158 -10.60 -2.83 24.96
C THR A 158 -10.05 -1.51 24.39
N VAL A 159 -10.51 -1.13 23.22
CA VAL A 159 -10.27 0.19 22.65
C VAL A 159 -11.49 1.05 22.94
N PRO A 160 -11.35 2.26 23.51
CA PRO A 160 -10.08 2.96 23.79
C PRO A 160 -9.28 2.34 24.94
N SER A 161 -7.96 2.52 24.91
CA SER A 161 -7.08 2.10 26.00
C SER A 161 -7.42 2.86 27.29
N ALA A 162 -7.45 2.15 28.42
CA ALA A 162 -7.59 2.79 29.74
C ALA A 162 -6.37 3.66 30.09
N THR A 163 -5.17 3.23 29.61
CA THR A 163 -3.91 3.94 29.83
C THR A 163 -3.62 4.87 28.66
N SER A 164 -3.13 6.08 28.95
CA SER A 164 -2.65 7.00 27.91
C SER A 164 -1.34 6.51 27.31
N ILE A 165 -1.27 6.54 25.98
CA ILE A 165 -0.08 6.20 25.17
C ILE A 165 0.25 7.45 24.33
N PRO A 166 0.96 8.44 24.88
CA PRO A 166 1.14 9.74 24.24
C PRO A 166 2.11 9.69 23.05
N LYS A 167 3.06 8.76 23.05
CA LYS A 167 4.01 8.52 21.98
C LYS A 167 3.58 7.36 21.08
N LEU A 168 4.32 7.13 20.00
CA LEU A 168 4.03 6.04 19.08
C LEU A 168 4.16 4.69 19.81
N PRO A 169 3.16 3.81 19.70
CA PRO A 169 3.26 2.46 20.28
C PRO A 169 4.45 1.70 19.70
N ASP A 170 5.11 0.90 20.54
CA ASP A 170 6.30 0.11 20.15
C ASP A 170 5.92 -0.98 19.13
N PRO A 171 6.44 -0.92 17.87
CA PRO A 171 6.15 -1.91 16.84
C PRO A 171 6.91 -3.24 17.03
N PHE A 172 7.78 -3.33 18.04
CA PHE A 172 8.53 -4.53 18.39
C PHE A 172 7.96 -5.27 19.60
N GLN A 173 6.81 -4.82 20.11
CA GLN A 173 6.23 -5.34 21.33
C GLN A 173 4.87 -6.02 21.07
N PHE A 174 4.74 -7.27 21.54
CA PHE A 174 3.47 -7.96 21.62
C PHE A 174 2.51 -7.28 22.59
N ILE A 175 1.21 -7.60 22.48
CA ILE A 175 0.19 -7.07 23.40
C ILE A 175 0.44 -7.45 24.86
N ASN A 176 1.11 -8.57 25.11
CA ASN A 176 1.48 -9.02 26.47
C ASN A 176 2.70 -8.28 27.05
N GLY A 177 3.28 -7.32 26.34
CA GLY A 177 4.42 -6.53 26.75
C GLY A 177 5.79 -7.13 26.44
N MET A 178 5.88 -8.37 25.97
CA MET A 178 7.15 -8.97 25.52
C MET A 178 7.62 -8.33 24.22
N ARG A 179 8.93 -8.18 24.06
CA ARG A 179 9.53 -7.72 22.80
C ARG A 179 10.19 -8.88 22.06
N ILE A 180 10.22 -8.79 20.75
CA ILE A 180 10.92 -9.77 19.90
C ILE A 180 12.43 -9.70 20.11
N ALA A 181 13.10 -10.87 20.00
CA ALA A 181 14.54 -11.02 20.11
C ALA A 181 15.19 -11.64 18.85
N SER A 182 14.38 -12.25 18.00
CA SER A 182 14.81 -12.87 16.75
C SER A 182 13.98 -12.40 15.56
N LYS A 183 14.54 -12.51 14.35
CA LYS A 183 13.81 -12.23 13.11
C LYS A 183 12.66 -13.23 12.87
N SER A 184 12.78 -14.44 13.41
CA SER A 184 11.71 -15.44 13.32
C SER A 184 10.49 -15.09 14.17
N ASP A 185 10.64 -14.26 15.23
CA ASP A 185 9.50 -13.81 16.04
C ASP A 185 8.60 -12.84 15.27
N TRP A 186 9.12 -12.24 14.18
CA TRP A 186 8.40 -11.24 13.39
C TRP A 186 7.09 -11.77 12.81
N GLU A 187 7.05 -13.02 12.39
CA GLU A 187 5.83 -13.63 11.85
C GLU A 187 4.66 -13.50 12.84
N CYS A 188 4.88 -13.88 14.10
CA CYS A 188 3.84 -13.82 15.12
C CYS A 188 3.61 -12.39 15.63
N LEU A 189 4.64 -11.56 15.71
CA LEU A 189 4.46 -10.15 16.07
C LEU A 189 3.65 -9.41 14.99
N ARG A 190 3.88 -9.70 13.72
CA ARG A 190 3.11 -9.12 12.62
C ARG A 190 1.62 -9.46 12.73
N ALA A 191 1.27 -10.69 13.12
CA ALA A 191 -0.11 -11.10 13.41
C ALA A 191 -0.71 -10.30 14.58
N ASP A 192 0.06 -10.11 15.65
CA ASP A 192 -0.34 -9.30 16.80
C ASP A 192 -0.56 -7.82 16.41
N LEU A 193 0.36 -7.23 15.65
CA LEU A 193 0.22 -5.86 15.15
C LEU A 193 -1.00 -5.70 14.23
N SER A 194 -1.21 -6.68 13.33
CA SER A 194 -2.38 -6.73 12.46
C SER A 194 -3.68 -6.73 13.29
N ALA A 195 -3.74 -7.55 14.34
CA ALA A 195 -4.88 -7.58 15.25
C ALA A 195 -5.08 -6.25 16.00
N LYS A 196 -3.99 -5.60 16.49
CA LYS A 196 -4.06 -4.27 17.12
C LYS A 196 -4.60 -3.21 16.16
N CYS A 197 -4.12 -3.19 14.91
CA CYS A 197 -4.58 -2.24 13.90
C CYS A 197 -6.06 -2.45 13.55
N GLN A 198 -6.50 -3.72 13.43
CA GLN A 198 -7.91 -4.03 13.22
C GLN A 198 -8.77 -3.60 14.42
N ALA A 199 -8.34 -3.90 15.63
CA ALA A 199 -9.09 -3.55 16.83
C ALA A 199 -9.21 -2.03 17.03
N ALA A 200 -8.16 -1.26 16.73
CA ALA A 200 -8.10 0.17 17.00
C ALA A 200 -8.63 1.03 15.85
N VAL A 201 -8.36 0.64 14.60
CA VAL A 201 -8.57 1.51 13.43
C VAL A 201 -9.57 0.91 12.44
N TYR A 202 -9.29 -0.26 11.86
CA TYR A 202 -10.00 -0.73 10.67
C TYR A 202 -11.28 -1.53 10.93
N GLY A 203 -11.45 -2.05 12.17
CA GLY A 203 -12.42 -3.11 12.43
C GLY A 203 -11.94 -4.46 11.86
N PRO A 204 -12.71 -5.55 12.05
CA PRO A 204 -12.27 -6.90 11.69
C PRO A 204 -12.26 -7.11 10.17
N LYS A 205 -11.18 -7.69 9.65
CA LYS A 205 -11.17 -8.29 8.30
C LYS A 205 -11.97 -9.59 8.37
N MET A 206 -12.96 -9.71 7.50
CA MET A 206 -13.76 -10.94 7.45
C MET A 206 -12.91 -12.12 6.99
N PRO A 207 -13.18 -13.34 7.51
CA PRO A 207 -12.48 -14.54 7.06
C PRO A 207 -12.74 -14.82 5.58
N PRO A 208 -11.99 -15.72 4.93
CA PRO A 208 -12.34 -16.22 3.61
C PRO A 208 -13.77 -16.79 3.57
N PRO A 209 -14.44 -16.78 2.40
CA PRO A 209 -15.75 -17.43 2.26
C PRO A 209 -15.63 -18.95 2.39
N ASP A 210 -16.72 -19.62 2.76
CA ASP A 210 -16.75 -21.09 2.90
C ASP A 210 -16.45 -21.80 1.57
N SER A 211 -16.81 -21.17 0.46
CA SER A 211 -16.45 -21.61 -0.88
C SER A 211 -16.29 -20.44 -1.84
N LEU A 212 -15.33 -20.59 -2.75
CA LEU A 212 -15.07 -19.66 -3.84
C LEU A 212 -14.84 -20.43 -5.12
N THR A 213 -15.42 -19.95 -6.21
CA THR A 213 -15.15 -20.42 -7.58
C THR A 213 -14.86 -19.25 -8.48
N ALA A 214 -13.96 -19.45 -9.43
CA ALA A 214 -13.60 -18.42 -10.40
C ALA A 214 -13.69 -18.99 -11.82
N THR A 215 -14.16 -18.18 -12.77
CA THR A 215 -14.21 -18.52 -14.20
C THR A 215 -13.66 -17.38 -15.03
N LEU A 216 -12.94 -17.72 -16.10
CA LEU A 216 -12.35 -16.77 -17.05
C LEU A 216 -13.11 -16.84 -18.39
N SER A 217 -13.53 -15.68 -18.88
CA SER A 217 -14.10 -15.53 -20.23
C SER A 217 -13.46 -14.32 -20.93
N GLY A 218 -12.60 -14.59 -21.91
CA GLY A 218 -11.74 -13.53 -22.47
C GLY A 218 -10.80 -12.97 -21.42
N SER A 219 -10.87 -11.67 -21.17
CA SER A 219 -10.13 -10.99 -20.09
C SER A 219 -10.92 -10.84 -18.79
N MET A 220 -12.20 -11.25 -18.79
CA MET A 220 -13.08 -11.06 -17.64
C MET A 220 -13.10 -12.30 -16.75
N VAL A 221 -12.85 -12.07 -15.47
CA VAL A 221 -12.98 -13.07 -14.40
C VAL A 221 -14.27 -12.84 -13.63
N THR A 222 -15.03 -13.91 -13.44
CA THR A 222 -16.21 -13.92 -12.55
C THR A 222 -15.87 -14.75 -11.32
N VAL A 223 -16.05 -14.17 -10.14
CA VAL A 223 -15.83 -14.81 -8.84
C VAL A 223 -17.18 -14.98 -8.15
N SER A 224 -17.50 -16.22 -7.75
CA SER A 224 -18.72 -16.53 -7.01
C SER A 224 -18.36 -17.17 -5.68
N MET A 225 -19.07 -16.79 -4.60
CA MET A 225 -18.72 -17.14 -3.23
C MET A 225 -19.96 -17.47 -2.41
N LYS A 226 -19.75 -18.27 -1.34
CA LYS A 226 -20.79 -18.56 -0.34
C LYS A 226 -20.22 -18.40 1.07
N VAL A 227 -21.06 -17.89 1.97
CA VAL A 227 -20.84 -17.82 3.42
C VAL A 227 -22.12 -18.27 4.10
N GLY A 228 -22.13 -19.45 4.70
CA GLY A 228 -23.35 -20.10 5.19
C GLY A 228 -24.38 -20.28 4.07
N SER A 229 -25.56 -19.75 4.28
CA SER A 229 -26.63 -19.75 3.28
C SER A 229 -26.60 -18.57 2.30
N LYS A 230 -25.71 -17.60 2.50
CA LYS A 230 -25.61 -16.40 1.67
C LYS A 230 -24.64 -16.63 0.50
N SER A 231 -24.93 -16.04 -0.63
CA SER A 231 -24.08 -16.08 -1.82
C SER A 231 -23.89 -14.68 -2.39
N GLY A 232 -22.79 -14.50 -3.09
CA GLY A 232 -22.47 -13.28 -3.78
C GLY A 232 -21.46 -13.49 -4.89
N SER A 233 -21.34 -12.54 -5.78
CA SER A 233 -20.39 -12.60 -6.89
C SER A 233 -19.93 -11.20 -7.28
N PHE A 234 -18.77 -11.14 -7.91
CA PHE A 234 -18.26 -9.93 -8.55
C PHE A 234 -17.45 -10.31 -9.79
N THR A 235 -17.17 -9.32 -10.62
CA THR A 235 -16.35 -9.48 -11.82
C THR A 235 -15.22 -8.47 -11.83
N PHE A 236 -14.12 -8.84 -12.46
CA PHE A 236 -13.03 -7.91 -12.79
C PHE A 236 -12.42 -8.28 -14.14
N SER A 237 -11.77 -7.31 -14.79
CA SER A 237 -11.07 -7.54 -16.04
C SER A 237 -9.57 -7.42 -15.83
N ILE A 238 -8.80 -8.30 -16.49
CA ILE A 238 -7.35 -8.22 -16.57
C ILE A 238 -7.00 -7.48 -17.86
N THR A 239 -6.25 -6.37 -17.74
CA THR A 239 -5.84 -5.53 -18.86
C THR A 239 -4.32 -5.40 -18.91
N GLY A 240 -3.74 -5.29 -20.11
CA GLY A 240 -2.29 -5.21 -20.28
C GLY A 240 -1.58 -6.51 -19.95
N GLY A 241 -0.28 -6.42 -19.70
CA GLY A 241 0.56 -7.59 -19.47
C GLY A 241 1.07 -8.24 -20.76
N GLY A 242 1.85 -9.28 -20.63
CA GLY A 242 2.45 -10.03 -21.74
C GLY A 242 1.46 -10.91 -22.50
N LYS A 243 1.99 -11.87 -23.23
CA LYS A 243 1.17 -12.86 -23.95
C LYS A 243 0.57 -13.87 -22.97
N MET A 244 -0.66 -14.34 -23.28
CA MET A 244 -1.28 -15.42 -22.54
C MET A 244 -0.34 -16.64 -22.48
N GLY A 245 0.00 -17.06 -21.25
CA GLY A 245 0.96 -18.16 -20.99
C GLY A 245 2.27 -17.72 -20.31
N ASP A 246 2.62 -16.44 -20.35
CA ASP A 246 3.74 -15.91 -19.58
C ASP A 246 3.28 -15.67 -18.12
N LYS A 247 4.18 -15.98 -17.17
CA LYS A 247 3.94 -15.61 -15.74
C LYS A 247 4.26 -14.13 -15.55
N ILE A 248 3.24 -13.29 -15.72
CA ILE A 248 3.39 -11.82 -15.65
C ILE A 248 2.94 -11.24 -14.31
N PRO A 249 3.61 -10.21 -13.79
CA PRO A 249 3.16 -9.48 -12.62
C PRO A 249 1.82 -8.77 -12.87
N VAL A 250 1.09 -8.51 -11.79
CA VAL A 250 -0.18 -7.76 -11.84
C VAL A 250 -0.22 -6.68 -10.78
N VAL A 251 -0.83 -5.54 -11.10
CA VAL A 251 -1.20 -4.51 -10.13
C VAL A 251 -2.72 -4.45 -9.95
N ILE A 252 -3.18 -4.53 -8.72
CA ILE A 252 -4.58 -4.27 -8.35
C ILE A 252 -4.66 -2.78 -7.99
N LYS A 253 -5.42 -2.02 -8.77
CA LYS A 253 -5.64 -0.59 -8.59
C LYS A 253 -6.96 -0.36 -7.86
N CYS A 254 -6.89 0.28 -6.72
CA CYS A 254 -8.06 0.67 -5.95
C CYS A 254 -8.83 1.75 -6.74
N ASP A 255 -10.07 1.47 -7.14
CA ASP A 255 -10.89 2.30 -8.03
C ASP A 255 -10.18 2.76 -9.33
N GLY A 256 -9.24 1.95 -9.82
CA GLY A 256 -8.50 2.26 -11.03
C GLY A 256 -7.48 3.40 -10.90
N SER A 257 -7.30 3.95 -9.69
CA SER A 257 -6.39 5.05 -9.39
C SER A 257 -5.00 4.56 -8.93
N GLY A 258 -4.09 5.49 -8.71
CA GLY A 258 -2.75 5.25 -8.19
C GLY A 258 -1.65 5.39 -9.23
N CYS A 259 -0.43 5.08 -8.81
CA CYS A 259 0.79 5.29 -9.59
C CYS A 259 0.78 4.63 -10.98
N PRO A 260 1.50 5.20 -11.97
CA PRO A 260 1.56 4.68 -13.33
C PRO A 260 2.50 3.47 -13.43
N PHE A 261 1.91 2.27 -13.48
CA PHE A 261 2.66 1.04 -13.75
C PHE A 261 2.92 0.86 -15.25
N PRO A 262 4.06 0.25 -15.65
CA PRO A 262 4.36 -0.01 -17.06
C PRO A 262 3.41 -1.05 -17.66
N SER A 263 3.22 -1.02 -18.98
CA SER A 263 2.34 -1.94 -19.71
C SER A 263 2.77 -3.41 -19.65
N SER A 264 4.00 -3.69 -19.19
CA SER A 264 4.51 -5.04 -18.92
C SER A 264 3.94 -5.65 -17.62
N VAL A 265 3.31 -4.86 -16.77
CA VAL A 265 2.55 -5.30 -15.60
C VAL A 265 1.07 -5.30 -15.97
N ALA A 266 0.40 -6.43 -15.79
CA ALA A 266 -1.05 -6.50 -15.97
C ALA A 266 -1.77 -5.62 -14.93
N SER A 267 -2.95 -5.14 -15.25
CA SER A 267 -3.73 -4.25 -14.38
C SER A 267 -5.14 -4.78 -14.15
N ILE A 268 -5.57 -4.73 -12.89
CA ILE A 268 -6.94 -5.02 -12.46
C ILE A 268 -7.44 -3.81 -11.68
N SER A 269 -8.60 -3.29 -12.06
CA SER A 269 -9.29 -2.26 -11.26
C SER A 269 -10.23 -2.94 -10.26
N LEU A 270 -10.00 -2.73 -8.97
CA LEU A 270 -10.91 -3.13 -7.90
C LEU A 270 -11.93 -2.01 -7.72
N THR A 271 -13.20 -2.26 -8.04
CA THR A 271 -14.29 -1.32 -7.80
C THR A 271 -14.68 -1.37 -6.32
N THR A 272 -14.32 -0.35 -5.57
CA THR A 272 -14.44 -0.32 -4.10
C THR A 272 -15.88 -0.45 -3.63
N SER A 273 -16.84 0.22 -4.27
CA SER A 273 -18.25 0.18 -3.92
C SER A 273 -18.89 -1.22 -4.04
N THR A 274 -18.29 -2.12 -4.82
CA THR A 274 -18.70 -3.53 -4.87
C THR A 274 -18.55 -4.21 -3.51
N PHE A 275 -17.47 -3.95 -2.81
CA PHE A 275 -17.14 -4.62 -1.54
C PHE A 275 -17.67 -3.87 -0.34
N ALA A 276 -17.53 -2.54 -0.35
CA ALA A 276 -17.99 -1.67 0.72
C ALA A 276 -18.21 -0.23 0.24
N ASP A 277 -19.39 0.32 0.48
CA ASP A 277 -19.67 1.73 0.25
C ASP A 277 -19.07 2.58 1.38
N GLN A 278 -18.12 3.44 1.04
CA GLN A 278 -17.47 4.34 2.00
C GLN A 278 -18.39 5.44 2.56
N LYS A 279 -19.55 5.69 1.94
CA LYS A 279 -20.50 6.70 2.40
C LYS A 279 -21.55 6.17 3.38
N ALA A 280 -21.60 4.85 3.58
CA ALA A 280 -22.56 4.20 4.48
C ALA A 280 -21.88 3.72 5.77
N ARG A 281 -22.53 3.94 6.92
CA ARG A 281 -22.11 3.41 8.21
C ARG A 281 -23.32 2.76 8.93
N PRO A 282 -23.30 1.44 9.23
CA PRO A 282 -22.27 0.51 8.78
C PRO A 282 -22.18 0.46 7.25
N THR A 283 -21.01 0.07 6.74
CA THR A 283 -20.81 -0.01 5.29
C THR A 283 -21.78 -1.01 4.65
N THR A 284 -22.20 -0.75 3.42
CA THR A 284 -23.01 -1.66 2.59
C THR A 284 -22.15 -2.18 1.44
N GLY A 285 -22.46 -3.36 0.92
CA GLY A 285 -21.72 -3.98 -0.17
C GLY A 285 -21.66 -5.50 -0.04
N LEU A 286 -20.79 -6.12 -0.85
CA LEU A 286 -20.67 -7.58 -0.91
C LEU A 286 -20.24 -8.18 0.44
N VAL A 287 -19.33 -7.52 1.15
CA VAL A 287 -18.84 -8.01 2.45
C VAL A 287 -19.97 -8.06 3.47
N THR A 288 -20.75 -7.00 3.60
CA THR A 288 -21.91 -6.99 4.54
C THR A 288 -23.05 -7.88 4.05
N THR A 289 -23.23 -8.06 2.75
CA THR A 289 -24.18 -9.03 2.20
C THR A 289 -23.85 -10.44 2.65
N LEU A 290 -22.57 -10.82 2.59
CA LEU A 290 -22.12 -12.16 2.94
C LEU A 290 -22.06 -12.40 4.46
N TYR A 291 -21.49 -11.48 5.22
CA TYR A 291 -21.19 -11.66 6.65
C TYR A 291 -22.22 -11.01 7.60
N GLY A 292 -23.06 -10.13 7.10
CA GLY A 292 -24.12 -9.49 7.89
C GLY A 292 -23.57 -8.69 9.05
N SER A 293 -24.13 -8.89 10.24
CA SER A 293 -23.75 -8.19 11.48
C SER A 293 -22.30 -8.40 11.90
N ALA A 294 -21.65 -9.49 11.49
CA ALA A 294 -20.23 -9.72 11.77
C ALA A 294 -19.34 -8.65 11.13
N ALA A 295 -19.71 -8.15 9.94
CA ALA A 295 -19.01 -7.09 9.24
C ALA A 295 -19.44 -5.66 9.67
N ALA A 296 -20.39 -5.50 10.58
CA ALA A 296 -20.93 -4.17 10.94
C ALA A 296 -19.91 -3.23 11.58
N LYS A 297 -18.83 -3.78 12.13
CA LYS A 297 -17.73 -2.99 12.73
C LYS A 297 -16.57 -2.72 11.78
N SER A 298 -16.58 -3.28 10.57
CA SER A 298 -15.52 -3.12 9.59
C SER A 298 -15.66 -1.80 8.86
N GLY A 299 -14.57 -1.08 8.68
CA GLY A 299 -14.48 0.06 7.78
C GLY A 299 -14.41 -0.39 6.32
N SER A 300 -14.55 0.54 5.40
CA SER A 300 -14.48 0.21 3.98
C SER A 300 -13.09 -0.21 3.53
N ASP A 301 -12.01 0.36 4.08
CA ASP A 301 -10.64 0.00 3.72
C ASP A 301 -10.33 -1.48 3.97
N ILE A 302 -10.74 -2.02 5.13
CA ILE A 302 -10.52 -3.44 5.43
C ILE A 302 -11.42 -4.35 4.60
N CYS A 303 -12.61 -3.88 4.21
CA CYS A 303 -13.49 -4.58 3.28
C CYS A 303 -12.90 -4.60 1.85
N TRP A 304 -12.25 -3.52 1.41
CA TRP A 304 -11.55 -3.47 0.13
C TRP A 304 -10.33 -4.40 0.15
N ALA A 305 -9.59 -4.45 1.27
CA ALA A 305 -8.52 -5.42 1.46
C ALA A 305 -9.03 -6.87 1.38
N TRP A 306 -10.20 -7.15 1.94
CA TRP A 306 -10.87 -8.44 1.77
C TRP A 306 -11.20 -8.72 0.30
N GLY A 307 -11.68 -7.72 -0.44
CA GLY A 307 -11.95 -7.81 -1.88
C GLY A 307 -10.70 -8.12 -2.71
N ALA A 308 -9.59 -7.45 -2.44
CA ALA A 308 -8.30 -7.73 -3.06
C ALA A 308 -7.83 -9.17 -2.80
N SER A 309 -8.02 -9.66 -1.57
CA SER A 309 -7.74 -11.07 -1.24
C SER A 309 -8.54 -12.03 -2.12
N ARG A 310 -9.81 -11.74 -2.42
CA ARG A 310 -10.65 -12.59 -3.31
C ARG A 310 -10.24 -12.51 -4.77
N ILE A 311 -9.69 -11.39 -5.21
CA ILE A 311 -9.06 -11.29 -6.54
C ILE A 311 -7.84 -12.19 -6.61
N ILE A 312 -6.97 -12.17 -5.59
CA ILE A 312 -5.76 -13.01 -5.54
C ILE A 312 -6.14 -14.51 -5.50
N ASP A 313 -7.14 -14.90 -4.71
CA ASP A 313 -7.67 -16.27 -4.69
C ASP A 313 -8.09 -16.73 -6.10
N ALA A 314 -8.78 -15.87 -6.83
CA ALA A 314 -9.21 -16.18 -8.20
C ALA A 314 -8.03 -16.31 -9.16
N LEU A 315 -6.98 -15.50 -9.03
CA LEU A 315 -5.76 -15.60 -9.84
C LEU A 315 -4.99 -16.90 -9.56
N GLU A 316 -4.93 -17.35 -8.30
CA GLU A 316 -4.33 -18.63 -7.90
C GLU A 316 -5.10 -19.82 -8.51
N MET A 317 -6.43 -19.72 -8.61
CA MET A 317 -7.29 -20.76 -9.20
C MET A 317 -7.27 -20.78 -10.73
N LEU A 318 -6.82 -19.72 -11.39
CA LEU A 318 -6.91 -19.52 -12.84
C LEU A 318 -5.53 -19.34 -13.48
N PRO A 319 -4.65 -20.36 -13.49
CA PRO A 319 -3.31 -20.25 -14.08
C PRO A 319 -3.33 -19.89 -15.58
N GLN A 320 -4.46 -20.15 -16.27
CA GLN A 320 -4.65 -19.78 -17.68
C GLN A 320 -4.76 -18.26 -17.90
N THR A 321 -4.86 -17.45 -16.86
CA THR A 321 -4.77 -15.98 -16.95
C THR A 321 -3.38 -15.52 -17.38
N GLY A 322 -2.35 -16.34 -17.17
CA GLY A 322 -0.95 -15.99 -17.37
C GLY A 322 -0.38 -15.07 -16.29
N ILE A 323 -1.16 -14.76 -15.25
CA ILE A 323 -0.69 -13.95 -14.12
C ILE A 323 0.14 -14.82 -13.16
N ASP A 324 1.22 -14.24 -12.64
CA ASP A 324 1.96 -14.79 -11.51
C ASP A 324 1.33 -14.29 -10.19
N PRO A 325 0.59 -15.12 -9.45
CA PRO A 325 -0.07 -14.68 -8.22
C PRO A 325 0.91 -14.39 -7.06
N THR A 326 2.20 -14.69 -7.23
CA THR A 326 3.27 -14.32 -6.29
C THR A 326 3.86 -12.94 -6.58
N LYS A 327 3.47 -12.32 -7.70
CA LYS A 327 3.95 -11.01 -8.19
C LYS A 327 2.82 -9.99 -8.26
N VAL A 328 2.04 -9.90 -7.18
CA VAL A 328 0.92 -8.96 -7.06
C VAL A 328 1.41 -7.66 -6.43
N ALA A 329 1.12 -6.55 -7.09
CA ALA A 329 1.21 -5.21 -6.50
C ALA A 329 -0.18 -4.65 -6.22
N VAL A 330 -0.25 -3.70 -5.29
CA VAL A 330 -1.44 -2.88 -5.04
C VAL A 330 -1.08 -1.41 -5.11
N THR A 331 -1.99 -0.56 -5.62
CA THR A 331 -1.82 0.89 -5.65
C THR A 331 -3.16 1.61 -5.62
N GLY A 332 -3.13 2.87 -5.22
CA GLY A 332 -4.26 3.78 -5.20
C GLY A 332 -3.83 5.15 -4.71
N CYS A 333 -4.56 6.20 -5.05
CA CYS A 333 -4.29 7.55 -4.60
C CYS A 333 -5.41 8.07 -3.67
N SER A 334 -5.06 8.92 -2.70
CA SER A 334 -6.01 9.54 -1.78
C SER A 334 -6.73 8.48 -0.91
N TYR A 335 -8.06 8.48 -0.87
CA TYR A 335 -8.84 7.44 -0.20
C TYR A 335 -8.53 6.04 -0.76
N ALA A 336 -8.31 5.93 -2.07
CA ALA A 336 -7.90 4.67 -2.68
C ALA A 336 -6.44 4.30 -2.30
N GLY A 337 -5.60 5.27 -1.93
CA GLY A 337 -4.27 5.06 -1.33
C GLY A 337 -4.36 4.43 0.06
N LYS A 338 -5.30 4.91 0.91
CA LYS A 338 -5.61 4.28 2.21
C LYS A 338 -6.01 2.81 1.99
N GLY A 339 -6.93 2.57 1.04
CA GLY A 339 -7.34 1.22 0.65
C GLY A 339 -6.19 0.36 0.14
N ALA A 340 -5.30 0.90 -0.69
CA ALA A 340 -4.12 0.18 -1.20
C ALA A 340 -3.15 -0.20 -0.07
N LEU A 341 -2.91 0.70 0.90
CA LEU A 341 -2.12 0.36 2.08
C LEU A 341 -2.78 -0.77 2.88
N ALA A 342 -4.09 -0.71 3.10
CA ALA A 342 -4.82 -1.79 3.77
C ALA A 342 -4.75 -3.11 2.99
N MET A 343 -4.88 -3.10 1.66
CA MET A 343 -4.73 -4.30 0.83
C MET A 343 -3.35 -4.94 1.03
N GLY A 344 -2.28 -4.14 1.00
CA GLY A 344 -0.92 -4.62 1.18
C GLY A 344 -0.63 -5.08 2.61
N ALA A 345 -1.11 -4.36 3.60
CA ALA A 345 -0.91 -4.67 5.01
C ALA A 345 -1.59 -5.97 5.44
N PHE A 346 -2.84 -6.17 5.00
CA PHE A 346 -3.69 -7.26 5.46
C PHE A 346 -3.80 -8.46 4.50
N ASP A 347 -2.96 -8.53 3.44
CA ASP A 347 -2.81 -9.76 2.64
C ASP A 347 -1.33 -10.02 2.32
N GLU A 348 -0.81 -11.12 2.83
CA GLU A 348 0.60 -11.49 2.74
C GLU A 348 1.08 -11.82 1.33
N ARG A 349 0.16 -12.11 0.43
CA ARG A 349 0.46 -12.44 -0.97
C ARG A 349 0.74 -11.20 -1.82
N VAL A 350 0.46 -10.01 -1.30
CA VAL A 350 0.82 -8.76 -1.97
C VAL A 350 2.33 -8.54 -1.87
N ALA A 351 3.06 -8.69 -2.96
CA ALA A 351 4.51 -8.56 -3.01
C ALA A 351 4.98 -7.09 -2.91
N LEU A 352 4.22 -6.16 -3.49
CA LEU A 352 4.57 -4.74 -3.53
C LEU A 352 3.35 -3.86 -3.22
N THR A 353 3.43 -3.09 -2.15
CA THR A 353 2.44 -2.05 -1.82
C THR A 353 2.97 -0.70 -2.27
N VAL A 354 2.23 0.00 -3.13
CA VAL A 354 2.54 1.38 -3.54
C VAL A 354 1.36 2.27 -3.17
N MET A 355 1.47 2.96 -2.06
CA MET A 355 0.46 3.92 -1.61
C MET A 355 0.79 5.30 -2.17
N GLU A 356 -0.17 5.98 -2.78
CA GLU A 356 -0.02 7.34 -3.29
C GLU A 356 -0.93 8.29 -2.51
N GLU A 357 -0.30 9.31 -1.90
CA GLU A 357 -0.95 10.46 -1.24
C GLU A 357 -2.10 10.08 -0.30
N GLY A 358 -1.90 9.06 0.53
CA GLY A 358 -2.93 8.55 1.43
C GLY A 358 -3.27 9.48 2.59
N GLY A 359 -2.32 10.33 3.02
CA GLY A 359 -2.52 11.25 4.13
C GLY A 359 -3.00 10.58 5.42
N SER A 360 -3.85 11.24 6.18
CA SER A 360 -4.48 10.68 7.39
C SER A 360 -5.40 9.51 7.05
N GLY A 361 -5.16 8.35 7.68
CA GLY A 361 -5.74 7.05 7.31
C GLY A 361 -4.88 6.25 6.33
N GLY A 362 -3.92 6.91 5.64
CA GLY A 362 -2.82 6.27 4.89
C GLY A 362 -1.58 6.11 5.76
N SER A 363 -0.44 6.72 5.36
CA SER A 363 0.81 6.68 6.14
C SER A 363 0.89 7.70 7.27
N ALA A 364 0.07 8.76 7.25
CA ALA A 364 0.17 9.85 8.21
C ALA A 364 -0.20 9.40 9.63
N LEU A 365 0.72 9.61 10.56
CA LEU A 365 0.60 9.28 11.97
C LEU A 365 -0.56 10.06 12.62
N TRP A 366 -1.49 9.37 13.25
CA TRP A 366 -2.63 9.96 13.93
C TRP A 366 -2.21 10.96 15.02
N ARG A 367 -1.18 10.61 15.80
CA ARG A 367 -0.67 11.45 16.88
C ARG A 367 -0.06 12.74 16.37
N VAL A 368 0.71 12.67 15.28
CA VAL A 368 1.37 13.85 14.67
C VAL A 368 0.32 14.74 14.03
N SER A 369 -0.55 14.19 13.18
CA SER A 369 -1.64 14.95 12.53
C SER A 369 -2.53 15.66 13.55
N SER A 370 -2.92 14.96 14.61
CA SER A 370 -3.75 15.54 15.68
C SER A 370 -3.03 16.67 16.42
N LYS A 371 -1.72 16.50 16.69
CA LYS A 371 -0.92 17.57 17.30
C LYS A 371 -0.84 18.82 16.43
N GLU A 372 -0.54 18.64 15.13
CA GLU A 372 -0.46 19.74 14.17
C GLU A 372 -1.82 20.46 14.04
N ALA A 373 -2.91 19.70 13.92
CA ALA A 373 -4.27 20.26 13.86
C ALA A 373 -4.64 21.01 15.14
N SER A 374 -4.23 20.50 16.32
CA SER A 374 -4.45 21.17 17.61
C SER A 374 -3.72 22.52 17.74
N LEU A 375 -2.66 22.71 16.96
CA LEU A 375 -1.91 23.97 16.86
C LEU A 375 -2.48 24.91 15.78
N GLY A 376 -3.66 24.59 15.23
CA GLY A 376 -4.34 25.42 14.23
C GLY A 376 -3.82 25.25 12.80
N GLN A 377 -3.03 24.21 12.51
CA GLN A 377 -2.59 23.93 11.15
C GLN A 377 -3.73 23.29 10.34
N ASN A 378 -3.73 23.54 9.02
CA ASN A 378 -4.71 22.96 8.12
C ASN A 378 -4.32 21.52 7.76
N ILE A 379 -4.45 20.64 8.74
CA ILE A 379 -4.11 19.22 8.62
C ILE A 379 -5.37 18.41 8.82
N GLN A 380 -5.61 17.44 7.92
CA GLN A 380 -6.63 16.42 8.09
C GLN A 380 -6.20 15.46 9.21
N GLU A 381 -7.11 15.17 10.17
CA GLU A 381 -6.80 14.33 11.33
C GLU A 381 -8.00 13.44 11.71
N ALA A 382 -7.87 12.63 12.76
CA ALA A 382 -8.81 11.59 13.11
C ALA A 382 -10.28 12.06 13.26
N THR A 383 -10.51 13.24 13.90
CA THR A 383 -11.88 13.74 14.13
C THR A 383 -12.55 14.25 12.83
N GLU A 384 -11.73 14.65 11.84
CA GLU A 384 -12.20 15.09 10.53
C GLU A 384 -12.46 13.89 9.60
N ILE A 385 -11.54 12.92 9.58
CA ILE A 385 -11.62 11.71 8.76
C ILE A 385 -12.91 10.93 9.03
N VAL A 386 -13.27 10.72 10.31
CA VAL A 386 -14.50 9.98 10.65
C VAL A 386 -15.79 10.69 10.21
N GLY A 387 -15.72 11.99 9.91
CA GLY A 387 -16.80 12.78 9.36
C GLY A 387 -16.91 12.73 7.83
N GLU A 388 -15.85 12.34 7.13
CA GLU A 388 -15.80 12.33 5.68
C GLU A 388 -16.37 11.04 5.08
N ALA A 389 -15.95 9.91 5.61
CA ALA A 389 -16.33 8.60 5.09
C ALA A 389 -16.21 7.50 6.16
N ASN A 390 -16.56 6.27 5.78
CA ASN A 390 -16.45 5.08 6.60
C ASN A 390 -15.19 4.26 6.25
N TRP A 391 -14.05 4.92 6.09
CA TRP A 391 -12.79 4.24 5.79
C TRP A 391 -12.34 3.37 6.95
N GLU A 392 -12.34 3.94 8.16
CA GLU A 392 -12.02 3.26 9.40
C GLU A 392 -13.25 2.55 10.00
N GLY A 393 -12.98 1.56 10.85
CA GLY A 393 -14.00 0.76 11.50
C GLY A 393 -14.77 1.48 12.62
N GLN A 394 -15.81 0.82 13.10
CA GLN A 394 -16.69 1.37 14.15
C GLN A 394 -15.94 1.76 15.44
N PRO A 395 -14.93 0.98 15.94
CA PRO A 395 -14.22 1.37 17.16
C PRO A 395 -13.49 2.73 17.03
N PHE A 396 -12.90 3.00 15.86
CA PHE A 396 -12.24 4.27 15.57
C PHE A 396 -13.26 5.41 15.46
N TYR A 397 -14.36 5.17 14.76
CA TYR A 397 -15.45 6.12 14.67
C TYR A 397 -16.00 6.50 16.04
N ASP A 398 -16.29 5.52 16.89
CA ASP A 398 -16.84 5.76 18.23
C ASP A 398 -15.89 6.58 19.12
N LEU A 399 -14.57 6.45 18.89
CA LEU A 399 -13.56 7.18 19.64
C LEU A 399 -13.47 8.66 19.21
N PHE A 400 -13.60 8.96 17.92
CA PHE A 400 -13.28 10.29 17.38
C PHE A 400 -14.50 11.10 16.93
N HIS A 401 -15.63 10.45 16.62
CA HIS A 401 -16.82 11.17 16.18
C HIS A 401 -17.36 12.10 17.25
N GLY A 402 -17.57 13.37 16.87
CA GLY A 402 -18.03 14.39 17.80
C GLY A 402 -16.95 14.95 18.73
N GLN A 403 -15.70 14.49 18.61
CA GLN A 403 -14.57 15.08 19.33
C GLN A 403 -14.06 16.33 18.65
N SER A 404 -13.37 17.17 19.42
CA SER A 404 -12.71 18.38 18.91
C SER A 404 -11.27 18.08 18.51
N LYS A 405 -10.76 18.73 17.45
CA LYS A 405 -9.36 18.65 17.02
C LYS A 405 -8.36 18.95 18.14
N THR A 406 -8.73 19.83 19.08
CA THR A 406 -7.85 20.21 20.21
C THR A 406 -7.78 19.14 21.30
N ASN A 407 -8.73 18.21 21.34
CA ASN A 407 -8.85 17.19 22.38
C ASN A 407 -9.09 15.80 21.78
N ALA A 408 -8.60 15.55 20.57
CA ALA A 408 -8.70 14.24 19.94
C ALA A 408 -7.97 13.18 20.77
N PRO A 409 -8.63 12.10 21.21
CA PRO A 409 -8.09 11.12 22.15
C PRO A 409 -7.14 10.12 21.45
N VAL A 410 -6.20 10.61 20.65
CA VAL A 410 -5.23 9.77 19.90
C VAL A 410 -4.32 8.96 20.83
N ASP A 411 -4.10 9.43 22.06
CA ASP A 411 -3.36 8.75 23.10
C ASP A 411 -4.06 7.48 23.63
N LYS A 412 -5.31 7.26 23.25
CA LYS A 412 -6.08 6.04 23.57
C LYS A 412 -5.99 4.95 22.53
N LEU A 413 -5.35 5.22 21.39
CA LEU A 413 -5.09 4.21 20.37
C LEU A 413 -3.93 3.29 20.80
N ILE A 414 -4.13 1.99 20.64
CA ILE A 414 -3.09 0.95 20.87
C ILE A 414 -2.22 0.71 19.64
N SER A 415 -2.52 1.37 18.54
CA SER A 415 -1.74 1.35 17.29
C SER A 415 -1.66 2.75 16.69
N ASP A 416 -0.77 2.92 15.70
CA ASP A 416 -0.72 4.10 14.84
C ASP A 416 -0.27 3.67 13.44
N GLN A 417 -0.33 4.55 12.43
CA GLN A 417 -0.15 4.18 11.02
C GLN A 417 1.23 3.61 10.68
N HIS A 418 2.29 3.92 11.45
CA HIS A 418 3.59 3.27 11.28
C HIS A 418 3.51 1.73 11.46
N MET A 419 2.62 1.23 12.33
CA MET A 419 2.40 -0.21 12.47
C MET A 419 1.73 -0.81 11.24
N VAL A 420 0.79 -0.09 10.60
CA VAL A 420 0.13 -0.54 9.37
C VAL A 420 1.14 -0.64 8.22
N VAL A 421 2.04 0.34 8.10
CA VAL A 421 3.15 0.30 7.13
C VAL A 421 4.11 -0.84 7.47
N ALA A 422 4.44 -1.03 8.75
CA ALA A 422 5.37 -2.06 9.21
C ALA A 422 4.87 -3.49 8.95
N ILE A 423 3.57 -3.79 9.08
CA ILE A 423 3.04 -5.12 8.80
C ILE A 423 3.08 -5.51 7.31
N CYS A 424 3.43 -4.59 6.41
CA CYS A 424 3.82 -4.96 5.05
C CYS A 424 5.14 -5.76 5.02
N ALA A 425 6.05 -5.58 5.98
CA ALA A 425 7.30 -6.35 6.06
C ALA A 425 7.03 -7.86 6.25
N PRO A 426 7.81 -8.77 5.64
CA PRO A 426 9.04 -8.54 4.90
C PRO A 426 8.85 -8.20 3.41
N ARG A 427 7.64 -7.94 2.97
CA ARG A 427 7.31 -7.56 1.59
C ARG A 427 7.66 -6.08 1.34
N ALA A 428 7.61 -5.66 0.07
CA ALA A 428 8.00 -4.30 -0.29
C ALA A 428 6.87 -3.29 -0.08
N CYS A 429 7.22 -2.10 0.42
CA CYS A 429 6.31 -0.97 0.59
C CYS A 429 6.96 0.32 0.09
N LEU A 430 6.28 1.03 -0.80
CA LEU A 430 6.69 2.35 -1.31
C LEU A 430 5.60 3.37 -1.00
N LEU A 431 5.94 4.38 -0.23
CA LEU A 431 5.09 5.51 0.10
C LEU A 431 5.40 6.65 -0.85
N ILE A 432 4.43 7.03 -1.66
CA ILE A 432 4.48 8.15 -2.61
C ILE A 432 3.58 9.24 -2.05
N GLU A 433 4.17 10.34 -1.60
CA GLU A 433 3.47 11.40 -0.89
C GLU A 433 3.70 12.77 -1.52
N ASN A 434 2.82 13.70 -1.19
CA ASN A 434 2.82 15.10 -1.60
C ASN A 434 3.07 15.99 -0.38
N ASP A 435 3.53 17.21 -0.59
CA ASP A 435 3.76 18.19 0.49
C ASP A 435 2.58 19.17 0.72
N ILE A 436 1.39 18.83 0.23
CA ILE A 436 0.17 19.63 0.45
C ILE A 436 -0.19 19.60 1.95
N ASP A 437 -0.37 20.76 2.55
CA ASP A 437 -0.59 20.92 4.00
C ASP A 437 -1.66 19.99 4.56
N TRP A 438 -2.84 19.94 3.96
CA TRP A 438 -3.97 19.18 4.50
C TRP A 438 -3.77 17.64 4.44
N LEU A 439 -2.84 17.14 3.62
CA LEU A 439 -2.45 15.73 3.62
C LEU A 439 -1.61 15.33 4.83
N GLY A 440 -1.11 16.30 5.60
CA GLY A 440 -0.26 16.05 6.76
C GLY A 440 1.11 15.48 6.38
N PRO A 441 1.91 16.18 5.53
CA PRO A 441 3.13 15.62 4.98
C PRO A 441 4.18 15.29 6.04
N VAL A 442 4.23 16.02 7.17
CA VAL A 442 5.12 15.70 8.30
C VAL A 442 4.71 14.39 8.96
N ALA A 443 3.40 14.21 9.18
CA ALA A 443 2.86 13.00 9.76
C ALA A 443 3.03 11.78 8.82
N ALA A 444 2.86 11.99 7.50
CA ALA A 444 3.02 10.95 6.49
C ALA A 444 4.48 10.49 6.37
N TYR A 445 5.42 11.45 6.30
CA TYR A 445 6.86 11.15 6.35
C TYR A 445 7.24 10.43 7.63
N GLY A 446 6.76 10.92 8.78
CA GLY A 446 7.00 10.32 10.08
C GLY A 446 6.51 8.88 10.18
N GLY A 447 5.38 8.56 9.56
CA GLY A 447 4.85 7.19 9.50
C GLY A 447 5.77 6.23 8.77
N GLY A 448 6.31 6.66 7.63
CA GLY A 448 7.31 5.90 6.90
C GLY A 448 8.63 5.75 7.66
N VAL A 449 9.14 6.82 8.29
CA VAL A 449 10.37 6.80 9.10
C VAL A 449 10.23 5.85 10.28
N ALA A 450 9.15 5.94 11.04
CA ALA A 450 8.90 5.07 12.18
C ALA A 450 8.74 3.59 11.78
N ALA A 451 8.09 3.31 10.65
CA ALA A 451 7.98 1.95 10.11
C ALA A 451 9.32 1.40 9.62
N ARG A 452 10.21 2.25 9.10
CA ARG A 452 11.55 1.87 8.58
C ARG A 452 12.39 1.19 9.65
N HIS A 453 12.22 1.53 10.93
CA HIS A 453 12.92 0.83 12.02
C HIS A 453 12.66 -0.68 12.03
N VAL A 454 11.43 -1.09 11.69
CA VAL A 454 11.10 -2.52 11.57
C VAL A 454 11.87 -3.16 10.42
N TYR A 455 11.88 -2.54 9.25
CA TYR A 455 12.65 -3.03 8.10
C TYR A 455 14.15 -3.09 8.38
N ASN A 456 14.68 -2.09 9.11
CA ASN A 456 16.08 -2.07 9.54
C ASN A 456 16.40 -3.24 10.48
N ALA A 457 15.62 -3.43 11.55
CA ALA A 457 15.80 -4.51 12.52
C ALA A 457 15.74 -5.90 11.86
N LEU A 458 14.89 -6.06 10.85
CA LEU A 458 14.79 -7.28 10.07
C LEU A 458 15.94 -7.46 9.06
N GLY A 459 16.74 -6.41 8.82
CA GLY A 459 17.86 -6.41 7.86
C GLY A 459 17.43 -6.32 6.40
N ILE A 460 16.28 -5.71 6.15
CA ILE A 460 15.63 -5.58 4.82
C ILE A 460 15.23 -4.12 4.53
N LYS A 461 16.04 -3.16 4.98
CA LYS A 461 15.78 -1.72 4.86
C LYS A 461 15.53 -1.26 3.42
N ASP A 462 16.00 -2.03 2.46
CA ASP A 462 15.87 -1.83 1.03
C ASP A 462 14.47 -2.18 0.47
N ARG A 463 13.56 -2.67 1.33
CA ARG A 463 12.18 -3.01 0.95
C ARG A 463 11.15 -1.95 1.36
N ILE A 464 11.57 -0.86 1.97
CA ILE A 464 10.74 0.31 2.23
C ILE A 464 11.32 1.55 1.55
N GLY A 465 10.47 2.28 0.83
CA GLY A 465 10.81 3.56 0.23
C GLY A 465 9.83 4.65 0.66
N ILE A 466 10.34 5.88 0.84
CA ILE A 466 9.54 7.04 1.18
C ILE A 466 9.90 8.13 0.18
N SER A 467 8.91 8.65 -0.53
CA SER A 467 9.11 9.70 -1.53
C SER A 467 8.06 10.77 -1.36
N VAL A 468 8.48 11.95 -0.89
CA VAL A 468 7.63 13.13 -0.75
C VAL A 468 8.06 14.14 -1.80
N ALA A 469 7.17 14.54 -2.71
CA ALA A 469 7.44 15.51 -3.74
C ALA A 469 6.50 16.71 -3.64
N ALA A 470 7.02 17.89 -4.03
CA ALA A 470 6.29 19.15 -4.03
C ALA A 470 5.84 19.55 -5.43
N ASN A 471 5.04 20.59 -5.49
CA ASN A 471 4.67 21.33 -6.70
C ASN A 471 3.89 20.52 -7.74
N HIS A 472 3.03 19.60 -7.29
CA HIS A 472 2.09 18.92 -8.15
C HIS A 472 0.69 18.86 -7.51
N ALA A 473 -0.33 18.73 -8.33
CA ALA A 473 -1.69 18.60 -7.85
C ALA A 473 -1.90 17.23 -7.16
N HIS A 474 -2.85 17.18 -6.22
CA HIS A 474 -3.24 15.93 -5.55
C HIS A 474 -3.61 14.85 -6.57
N CYS A 475 -3.07 13.65 -6.37
CA CYS A 475 -3.21 12.51 -7.29
C CYS A 475 -2.67 12.75 -8.72
N SER A 476 -1.72 13.66 -8.86
CA SER A 476 -1.03 13.91 -10.12
C SER A 476 0.43 13.48 -9.98
N PHE A 477 0.70 12.22 -10.26
CA PHE A 477 2.01 11.59 -10.07
C PHE A 477 3.13 12.36 -10.80
N PRO A 478 4.12 12.95 -10.11
CA PRO A 478 5.16 13.75 -10.72
C PRO A 478 6.31 12.89 -11.24
N SER A 479 6.98 13.38 -12.30
CA SER A 479 8.13 12.67 -12.88
C SER A 479 9.32 12.51 -11.92
N SER A 480 9.42 13.36 -10.89
CA SER A 480 10.46 13.26 -9.86
C SER A 480 10.39 11.97 -9.03
N GLN A 481 9.21 11.36 -8.93
CA GLN A 481 8.99 10.11 -8.19
C GLN A 481 9.07 8.86 -9.09
N GLN A 482 9.17 9.03 -10.42
CA GLN A 482 9.16 7.91 -11.38
C GLN A 482 10.32 6.94 -11.19
N SER A 483 11.51 7.43 -10.85
CA SER A 483 12.68 6.59 -10.64
C SER A 483 12.51 5.65 -9.45
N ALA A 484 11.95 6.13 -8.35
CA ALA A 484 11.63 5.33 -7.17
C ALA A 484 10.62 4.22 -7.49
N LEU A 485 9.51 4.59 -8.14
CA LEU A 485 8.48 3.64 -8.56
C LEU A 485 9.05 2.57 -9.48
N THR A 486 9.84 2.97 -10.49
CA THR A 486 10.47 2.06 -11.45
C THR A 486 11.44 1.09 -10.77
N ALA A 487 12.25 1.58 -9.82
CA ALA A 487 13.19 0.75 -9.07
C ALA A 487 12.46 -0.33 -8.26
N PHE A 488 11.39 0.02 -7.54
CA PHE A 488 10.59 -0.92 -6.76
C PHE A 488 9.88 -1.96 -7.66
N ILE A 489 9.28 -1.55 -8.77
CA ILE A 489 8.66 -2.45 -9.73
C ILE A 489 9.69 -3.43 -10.28
N ASN A 490 10.84 -2.94 -10.75
CA ASN A 490 11.87 -3.78 -11.34
C ASN A 490 12.41 -4.80 -10.34
N ARG A 491 12.65 -4.39 -9.11
CA ARG A 491 13.19 -5.27 -8.09
C ARG A 491 12.17 -6.30 -7.62
N PHE A 492 11.00 -5.86 -7.19
CA PHE A 492 10.07 -6.70 -6.42
C PHE A 492 9.04 -7.43 -7.28
N LEU A 493 8.78 -6.98 -8.50
CA LEU A 493 7.90 -7.68 -9.44
C LEU A 493 8.67 -8.43 -10.52
N PHE A 494 9.76 -7.86 -11.04
CA PHE A 494 10.55 -8.51 -12.09
C PHE A 494 11.78 -9.23 -11.57
N GLY A 495 12.13 -9.14 -10.29
CA GLY A 495 13.29 -9.82 -9.69
C GLY A 495 14.62 -9.28 -10.18
N MET A 496 14.66 -8.05 -10.69
CA MET A 496 15.89 -7.43 -11.20
C MET A 496 16.78 -6.99 -10.03
N ASN A 497 18.10 -7.11 -10.20
CA ASN A 497 19.04 -6.64 -9.19
C ASN A 497 19.17 -5.10 -9.26
N VAL A 498 18.25 -4.40 -8.63
CA VAL A 498 18.21 -2.93 -8.51
C VAL A 498 18.32 -2.54 -7.05
N ASP A 499 19.19 -1.58 -6.73
CA ASP A 499 19.29 -1.04 -5.38
C ASP A 499 18.12 -0.09 -5.08
N THR A 500 17.36 -0.40 -4.05
CA THR A 500 16.24 0.40 -3.53
C THR A 500 16.50 0.96 -2.13
N SER A 501 17.70 0.70 -1.55
CA SER A 501 18.03 1.07 -0.17
C SER A 501 18.10 2.57 0.09
N GLY A 502 18.30 3.36 -0.99
CA GLY A 502 18.41 4.83 -0.94
C GLY A 502 17.14 5.56 -1.38
N VAL A 503 15.99 4.87 -1.52
CA VAL A 503 14.74 5.54 -1.89
C VAL A 503 14.20 6.31 -0.69
N ASP A 504 14.64 7.55 -0.59
CA ASP A 504 14.23 8.54 0.41
C ASP A 504 14.30 9.91 -0.24
N LEU A 505 13.21 10.30 -0.90
CA LEU A 505 13.12 11.59 -1.58
C LEU A 505 12.32 12.57 -0.74
N LEU A 506 12.98 13.57 -0.18
CA LEU A 506 12.36 14.74 0.43
C LEU A 506 12.55 15.95 -0.48
N ASN A 507 11.76 16.05 -1.53
CA ASN A 507 11.70 17.21 -2.38
C ASN A 507 10.43 18.02 -2.03
N ALA A 508 10.48 18.73 -0.91
CA ALA A 508 9.37 19.49 -0.37
C ALA A 508 9.66 20.97 -0.37
N THR A 509 8.70 21.79 -0.81
CA THR A 509 8.67 23.24 -0.61
C THR A 509 8.15 23.58 0.78
N ASN A 510 7.41 22.68 1.40
CA ASN A 510 6.95 22.82 2.77
C ASN A 510 8.11 22.61 3.74
N SER A 511 8.62 23.72 4.29
CA SER A 511 9.76 23.71 5.23
C SER A 511 9.49 22.92 6.51
N LYS A 512 8.22 22.62 6.83
CA LYS A 512 7.82 21.85 7.99
C LYS A 512 8.17 20.36 7.87
N LEU A 513 8.35 19.80 6.66
CA LEU A 513 8.73 18.40 6.47
C LEU A 513 10.01 18.01 7.18
N HIS A 514 10.94 18.95 7.32
CA HIS A 514 12.19 18.73 8.05
C HIS A 514 12.04 18.84 9.58
N THR A 515 10.83 19.03 10.09
CA THR A 515 10.55 19.21 11.53
C THR A 515 10.09 17.91 12.19
N PHE A 516 9.92 16.79 11.45
CA PHE A 516 9.67 15.51 12.11
C PHE A 516 10.91 15.10 12.90
N ASN A 517 10.79 15.18 14.21
CA ASN A 517 11.84 14.78 15.13
C ASN A 517 11.41 13.49 15.84
N GLU A 518 12.09 12.38 15.56
CA GLU A 518 11.75 11.07 16.10
C GLU A 518 11.69 11.06 17.63
N SER A 519 12.60 11.81 18.31
CA SER A 519 12.63 11.85 19.78
C SER A 519 11.38 12.45 20.42
N ASP A 520 10.60 13.24 19.68
CA ASP A 520 9.33 13.77 20.18
C ASP A 520 8.23 12.71 20.21
N TRP A 521 8.35 11.69 19.35
CA TRP A 521 7.30 10.70 19.11
C TRP A 521 7.68 9.27 19.46
N ILE A 522 8.97 8.93 19.47
CA ILE A 522 9.48 7.59 19.70
C ILE A 522 10.25 7.56 21.03
N ASP A 523 9.84 6.66 21.93
CA ASP A 523 10.53 6.38 23.19
C ASP A 523 10.98 4.91 23.32
N TRP A 524 10.72 4.12 22.31
CA TRP A 524 11.24 2.77 22.14
C TRP A 524 12.53 2.76 21.29
N THR A 525 13.29 1.68 21.38
CA THR A 525 14.53 1.52 20.63
C THR A 525 14.42 0.37 19.63
N GLU A 526 15.09 0.50 18.49
CA GLU A 526 15.21 -0.57 17.51
C GLU A 526 16.01 -1.74 18.12
N PRO A 527 15.47 -2.98 18.16
CA PRO A 527 16.20 -4.13 18.70
C PRO A 527 17.20 -4.67 17.70
N THR A 528 18.30 -5.24 18.22
CA THR A 528 19.19 -6.08 17.41
C THR A 528 18.63 -7.50 17.39
N LEU A 529 18.05 -7.91 16.27
CA LEU A 529 17.41 -9.21 16.12
C LEU A 529 18.39 -10.28 15.64
N SER A 530 18.35 -11.45 16.28
CA SER A 530 19.15 -12.62 15.89
C SER A 530 18.47 -13.47 14.81
N GLY A 531 19.24 -14.35 14.15
CA GLY A 531 18.71 -15.35 13.22
C GLY A 531 18.23 -14.79 11.89
N ASN A 532 17.38 -15.56 11.21
CA ASN A 532 16.82 -15.24 9.90
C ASN A 532 15.29 -15.12 9.98
N LEU A 533 14.71 -14.48 8.97
CA LEU A 533 13.27 -14.53 8.75
C LEU A 533 12.83 -15.99 8.49
N THR A 534 11.71 -16.40 9.03
CA THR A 534 11.07 -17.69 8.73
C THR A 534 10.51 -17.74 7.32
N TRP A 535 10.13 -16.59 6.81
CA TRP A 535 9.60 -16.40 5.47
C TRP A 535 10.15 -15.12 4.84
N ASP A 536 10.62 -15.26 3.60
CA ASP A 536 11.08 -14.17 2.76
C ASP A 536 10.56 -14.37 1.33
N PRO A 537 9.63 -13.54 0.85
CA PRO A 537 9.04 -13.69 -0.48
C PRO A 537 10.02 -13.39 -1.63
N PHE A 538 11.21 -12.87 -1.31
CA PHE A 538 12.23 -12.47 -2.29
C PHE A 538 13.57 -13.23 -2.12
N ALA A 539 13.61 -14.27 -1.25
CA ALA A 539 14.77 -15.11 -1.03
C ALA A 539 15.01 -16.11 -2.17
#